data_acfc0f4f77c0b97ac4c16c0484a8c5a9
#
_entry.id   acfc0f4f77c0b97ac4c16c0484a8c5a9
#
_cell.length_a   1.000
_cell.length_b   1.000
_cell.length_c   1.000
_cell.angle_alpha   90.00
_cell.angle_beta   90.00
_cell.angle_gamma   90.00
#
_symmetry.space_group_name_H-M   'P 1'
#
loop_
_entity.id
_entity.type
_entity.pdbx_description
1 polymer ?
#
loop_
_entity_poly.entity_id
_entity_poly.type
_entity_poly.pdbx_seq_one_letter_code
_entity_poly.pdbx_strand_id
1 'polypeptide(L)'
;MMLFINMRNISLTLPEFAFVEGSGHEKGGDPLYGRNVILHTRSASVMEVFLKDDVVLEEDVLSFNFSNTNMLGENERMTIALHYSATLDKIADRDMIIKDILRQAAIWYCDYCDWEDIQDE
;
A
#
# COMPACT_ATOMS: atom_id res chain seq x y z
N MET A 1 -18.97 -17.51 -25.83
CA MET A 1 -17.94 -17.83 -26.82
C MET A 1 -17.27 -16.59 -27.32
N MET A 2 -18.06 -15.64 -27.74
CA MET A 2 -17.51 -14.41 -28.34
C MET A 2 -16.60 -13.65 -27.39
N LEU A 3 -16.85 -13.73 -26.11
CA LEU A 3 -16.05 -13.04 -25.11
C LEU A 3 -14.60 -13.49 -25.06
N PHE A 4 -14.36 -14.75 -25.36
CA PHE A 4 -12.99 -15.25 -25.38
C PHE A 4 -12.13 -14.57 -26.44
N ILE A 5 -12.73 -14.30 -27.57
CA ILE A 5 -12.01 -13.68 -28.66
C ILE A 5 -11.53 -12.29 -28.26
N ASN A 6 -12.41 -11.53 -27.62
CA ASN A 6 -12.08 -10.18 -27.20
C ASN A 6 -11.00 -10.18 -26.11
N MET A 7 -11.10 -11.11 -25.19
CA MET A 7 -10.16 -11.16 -24.07
C MET A 7 -8.75 -11.52 -24.50
N ARG A 8 -8.61 -12.29 -25.57
CA ARG A 8 -7.28 -12.65 -26.09
C ARG A 8 -6.48 -11.46 -26.57
N ASN A 9 -7.18 -10.39 -26.95
CA ASN A 9 -6.54 -9.20 -27.48
C ASN A 9 -6.29 -8.13 -26.43
N ILE A 10 -6.68 -8.40 -25.18
CA ILE A 10 -6.50 -7.46 -24.10
C ILE A 10 -5.28 -7.89 -23.28
N SER A 11 -4.30 -7.01 -23.25
CA SER A 11 -3.14 -7.21 -22.37
C SER A 11 -3.33 -6.34 -21.15
N LEU A 12 -3.51 -6.98 -19.99
CA LEU A 12 -3.69 -6.27 -18.74
C LEU A 12 -2.40 -6.37 -17.92
N THR A 13 -1.75 -5.24 -17.75
CA THR A 13 -0.58 -5.14 -16.87
C THR A 13 -0.98 -4.37 -15.63
N LEU A 14 -0.95 -5.06 -14.50
CA LEU A 14 -1.23 -4.41 -13.22
C LEU A 14 0.00 -3.64 -12.75
N PRO A 15 -0.21 -2.47 -12.14
CA PRO A 15 0.91 -1.79 -11.49
C PRO A 15 1.45 -2.63 -10.35
N GLU A 16 2.71 -2.44 -10.04
CA GLU A 16 3.32 -3.18 -8.93
C GLU A 16 2.66 -2.84 -7.60
N PHE A 17 2.36 -1.57 -7.38
CA PHE A 17 1.65 -1.09 -6.19
C PHE A 17 0.34 -0.44 -6.59
N ALA A 18 -0.67 -0.61 -5.76
CA ALA A 18 -1.96 0.02 -5.95
C ALA A 18 -2.50 0.52 -4.62
N PHE A 19 -3.15 1.67 -4.65
CA PHE A 19 -3.82 2.21 -3.48
C PHE A 19 -5.22 1.62 -3.39
N VAL A 20 -5.58 1.11 -2.22
CA VAL A 20 -6.91 0.56 -1.99
C VAL A 20 -7.73 1.63 -1.28
N GLU A 21 -8.71 2.19 -1.96
CA GLU A 21 -9.56 3.23 -1.40
C GLU A 21 -10.88 2.65 -0.91
N GLY A 22 -11.33 3.16 0.23
CA GLY A 22 -12.66 2.84 0.71
C GLY A 22 -13.73 3.63 -0.03
N SER A 23 -14.98 3.36 0.28
CA SER A 23 -16.12 4.00 -0.38
C SER A 23 -16.25 5.49 -0.07
N GLY A 24 -15.56 5.98 0.92
CA GLY A 24 -15.67 7.37 1.36
C GLY A 24 -16.86 7.64 2.26
N HIS A 25 -17.58 6.62 2.70
CA HIS A 25 -18.74 6.77 3.57
C HIS A 25 -18.44 6.27 4.97
N GLU A 26 -18.20 7.22 5.86
CA GLU A 26 -17.94 6.90 7.25
C GLU A 26 -19.06 6.07 7.87
N LYS A 27 -20.30 6.45 7.61
CA LYS A 27 -21.46 5.79 8.20
C LYS A 27 -21.90 4.52 7.47
N GLY A 28 -21.31 4.23 6.34
CA GLY A 28 -21.64 3.04 5.58
C GLY A 28 -21.00 1.77 6.09
N GLY A 29 -20.17 1.88 7.12
CA GLY A 29 -19.49 0.70 7.65
C GLY A 29 -18.34 0.22 6.78
N ASP A 30 -17.82 1.05 5.90
CA ASP A 30 -16.67 0.69 5.08
C ASP A 30 -15.44 0.53 5.98
N PRO A 31 -14.88 -0.69 6.09
CA PRO A 31 -13.74 -0.91 6.97
C PRO A 31 -12.47 -0.20 6.51
N LEU A 32 -12.44 0.30 5.28
CA LEU A 32 -11.26 0.99 4.75
C LEU A 32 -11.37 2.51 4.84
N TYR A 33 -12.48 3.02 5.35
CA TYR A 33 -12.66 4.47 5.47
C TYR A 33 -11.57 5.08 6.34
N GLY A 34 -10.90 6.11 5.82
CA GLY A 34 -9.85 6.81 6.55
C GLY A 34 -8.54 6.04 6.68
N ARG A 35 -8.43 4.88 6.04
CA ARG A 35 -7.22 4.06 6.10
C ARG A 35 -6.47 4.14 4.79
N ASN A 36 -5.14 4.09 4.88
CA ASN A 36 -4.24 4.15 3.72
C ASN A 36 -3.67 2.76 3.45
N VAL A 37 -4.41 1.99 2.67
CA VAL A 37 -4.05 0.60 2.39
C VAL A 37 -3.40 0.50 1.02
N ILE A 38 -2.27 -0.18 0.95
CA ILE A 38 -1.50 -0.39 -0.27
C ILE A 38 -1.40 -1.88 -0.57
N LEU A 39 -1.62 -2.23 -1.82
CA LEU A 39 -1.48 -3.60 -2.29
C LEU A 39 -0.23 -3.72 -3.14
N HIS A 40 0.62 -4.70 -2.83
CA HIS A 40 1.70 -5.11 -3.72
C HIS A 40 1.20 -6.28 -4.54
N THR A 41 0.97 -6.05 -5.83
CA THR A 41 0.21 -6.99 -6.66
C THR A 41 0.96 -8.29 -6.93
N ARG A 42 2.28 -8.23 -7.08
CA ARG A 42 3.08 -9.41 -7.45
C ARG A 42 3.22 -10.43 -6.33
N SER A 43 3.19 -9.97 -5.09
CA SER A 43 3.28 -10.87 -3.93
C SER A 43 1.94 -11.05 -3.23
N ALA A 44 0.90 -10.42 -3.73
CA ALA A 44 -0.41 -10.38 -3.07
C ALA A 44 -0.27 -9.99 -1.59
N SER A 45 0.47 -8.93 -1.35
CA SER A 45 0.71 -8.42 0.00
C SER A 45 -0.14 -7.19 0.24
N VAL A 46 -0.70 -7.11 1.45
CA VAL A 46 -1.54 -5.98 1.87
C VAL A 46 -0.81 -5.25 2.99
N MET A 47 -0.64 -3.95 2.81
CA MET A 47 0.10 -3.10 3.74
C MET A 47 -0.73 -1.88 4.10
N GLU A 48 -0.41 -1.26 5.21
CA GLU A 48 -1.08 -0.03 5.62
C GLU A 48 -0.06 1.01 6.07
N VAL A 49 -0.31 2.27 5.69
CA VAL A 49 0.52 3.42 6.07
C VAL A 49 -0.22 4.24 7.12
N PHE A 50 0.48 4.65 8.17
CA PHE A 50 -0.09 5.49 9.22
C PHE A 50 0.99 6.35 9.84
N LEU A 51 0.58 7.36 10.60
CA LEU A 51 1.51 8.15 11.39
C LEU A 51 2.12 7.27 12.48
N LYS A 52 3.44 7.33 12.60
CA LYS A 52 4.18 6.43 13.47
C LYS A 52 3.69 6.43 14.92
N ASP A 53 3.32 7.60 15.43
CA ASP A 53 2.94 7.75 16.82
C ASP A 53 1.47 7.42 17.08
N ASP A 54 0.68 7.20 16.03
CA ASP A 54 -0.75 6.91 16.17
C ASP A 54 -1.05 5.44 16.46
N VAL A 55 -0.10 4.55 16.19
CA VAL A 55 -0.33 3.11 16.30
C VAL A 55 0.85 2.45 17.01
N VAL A 56 0.53 1.54 17.91
CA VAL A 56 1.52 0.68 18.54
C VAL A 56 1.43 -0.70 17.90
N LEU A 57 2.51 -1.12 17.26
CA LEU A 57 2.55 -2.41 16.57
C LEU A 57 3.00 -3.52 17.53
N GLU A 58 2.48 -4.71 17.33
CA GLU A 58 2.95 -5.90 18.01
C GLU A 58 4.33 -6.27 17.49
N GLU A 59 5.10 -7.01 18.31
CA GLU A 59 6.51 -7.30 18.02
C GLU A 59 6.73 -8.10 16.74
N ASP A 60 5.78 -8.95 16.38
CA ASP A 60 5.90 -9.82 15.23
C ASP A 60 5.46 -9.16 13.91
N VAL A 61 4.97 -7.93 13.96
CA VAL A 61 4.52 -7.23 12.78
C VAL A 61 5.71 -6.64 12.03
N LEU A 62 5.85 -7.00 10.77
CA LEU A 62 6.90 -6.44 9.92
C LEU A 62 6.50 -5.03 9.49
N SER A 63 7.40 -4.09 9.65
CA SER A 63 7.13 -2.69 9.35
C SER A 63 8.39 -1.97 8.91
N PHE A 64 8.19 -0.80 8.32
CA PHE A 64 9.28 0.08 7.88
C PHE A 64 8.90 1.52 8.21
N ASN A 65 9.81 2.22 8.90
CA ASN A 65 9.61 3.63 9.26
C ASN A 65 10.21 4.53 8.19
N PHE A 66 9.52 5.61 7.87
CA PHE A 66 9.98 6.57 6.86
C PHE A 66 9.42 7.96 7.17
N SER A 67 9.88 8.95 6.43
CA SER A 67 9.37 10.32 6.54
C SER A 67 8.71 10.73 5.25
N ASN A 68 7.62 11.48 5.38
CA ASN A 68 6.93 12.06 4.24
C ASN A 68 6.75 13.56 4.50
N THR A 69 6.96 14.37 3.48
CA THR A 69 6.73 15.81 3.59
C THR A 69 5.30 16.12 3.16
N ASN A 70 4.51 16.70 4.05
CA ASN A 70 3.13 17.04 3.76
C ASN A 70 3.03 18.33 2.94
N MET A 71 1.79 18.73 2.60
CA MET A 71 1.54 19.93 1.80
C MET A 71 2.02 21.21 2.45
N LEU A 72 2.16 21.24 3.76
CA LEU A 72 2.64 22.40 4.49
C LEU A 72 4.16 22.45 4.59
N GLY A 73 4.85 21.49 3.98
CA GLY A 73 6.31 21.41 4.04
C GLY A 73 6.83 20.79 5.32
N GLU A 74 5.96 20.21 6.13
CA GLU A 74 6.36 19.57 7.38
C GLU A 74 6.69 18.10 7.16
N ASN A 75 7.73 17.62 7.85
CA ASN A 75 8.09 16.21 7.81
C ASN A 75 7.22 15.43 8.79
N GLU A 76 6.53 14.43 8.28
CA GLU A 76 5.73 13.52 9.09
C GLU A 76 6.46 12.20 9.21
N ARG A 77 6.55 11.68 10.44
CA ARG A 77 7.09 10.34 10.67
C ARG A 77 6.01 9.33 10.42
N MET A 78 6.27 8.43 9.49
CA MET A 78 5.31 7.46 9.01
C MET A 78 5.82 6.04 9.25
N THR A 79 4.89 5.12 9.28
CA THR A 79 5.20 3.69 9.32
C THR A 79 4.32 2.98 8.29
N ILE A 80 4.92 2.05 7.56
CA ILE A 80 4.17 1.12 6.73
C ILE A 80 4.32 -0.28 7.33
N ALA A 81 3.21 -0.97 7.52
CA ALA A 81 3.19 -2.27 8.17
C ALA A 81 2.49 -3.29 7.30
N LEU A 82 2.96 -4.52 7.37
CA LEU A 82 2.37 -5.63 6.64
C LEU A 82 1.15 -6.16 7.38
N HIS A 83 0.02 -6.28 6.68
CA HIS A 83 -1.14 -7.01 7.19
C HIS A 83 -1.12 -8.47 6.77
N TYR A 84 -0.75 -8.73 5.51
CA TYR A 84 -0.86 -10.08 4.96
C TYR A 84 -0.01 -10.20 3.70
N SER A 85 0.53 -11.39 3.47
CA SER A 85 1.20 -11.72 2.22
C SER A 85 0.86 -13.15 1.82
N ALA A 86 0.19 -13.30 0.67
CA ALA A 86 -0.31 -14.61 0.25
C ALA A 86 0.76 -15.50 -0.34
N THR A 87 1.69 -14.94 -1.08
CA THR A 87 2.61 -15.75 -1.88
C THR A 87 3.97 -15.97 -1.24
N LEU A 88 4.28 -15.25 -0.17
CA LEU A 88 5.60 -15.30 0.45
C LEU A 88 5.63 -16.09 1.76
N ASP A 89 4.51 -16.71 2.14
CA ASP A 89 4.38 -17.37 3.45
C ASP A 89 5.40 -18.45 3.72
N LYS A 90 5.84 -19.16 2.69
CA LYS A 90 6.68 -20.34 2.85
C LYS A 90 8.07 -20.19 2.25
N ILE A 91 8.45 -18.97 1.96
CA ILE A 91 9.77 -18.71 1.36
C ILE A 91 10.78 -18.48 2.48
N ALA A 92 11.98 -19.06 2.36
CA ALA A 92 13.00 -18.98 3.39
C ALA A 92 13.34 -17.53 3.66
N ASP A 93 13.68 -16.65 2.98
CA ASP A 93 14.05 -15.28 3.32
C ASP A 93 12.86 -14.31 3.30
N ARG A 94 11.69 -14.81 3.71
CA ARG A 94 10.43 -14.08 3.65
C ARG A 94 10.52 -12.69 4.28
N ASP A 95 11.03 -12.60 5.51
CA ASP A 95 11.05 -11.34 6.25
C ASP A 95 11.92 -10.29 5.56
N MET A 96 13.04 -10.71 5.02
CA MET A 96 13.94 -9.81 4.30
C MET A 96 13.29 -9.31 3.00
N ILE A 97 12.64 -10.20 2.26
CA ILE A 97 11.93 -9.84 1.04
C ILE A 97 10.79 -8.87 1.34
N ILE A 98 10.00 -9.15 2.39
CA ILE A 98 8.89 -8.28 2.78
C ILE A 98 9.40 -6.92 3.23
N LYS A 99 10.49 -6.85 3.98
CA LYS A 99 11.04 -5.56 4.39
C LYS A 99 11.47 -4.73 3.20
N ASP A 100 12.02 -5.35 2.17
CA ASP A 100 12.35 -4.63 0.95
C ASP A 100 11.10 -4.14 0.21
N ILE A 101 10.04 -4.97 0.18
CA ILE A 101 8.76 -4.56 -0.42
C ILE A 101 8.17 -3.38 0.36
N LEU A 102 8.21 -3.41 1.69
CA LEU A 102 7.72 -2.30 2.51
C LEU A 102 8.49 -1.02 2.23
N ARG A 103 9.81 -1.11 2.08
CA ARG A 103 10.64 0.04 1.75
C ARG A 103 10.27 0.61 0.39
N GLN A 104 10.11 -0.24 -0.60
CA GLN A 104 9.69 0.20 -1.94
C GLN A 104 8.30 0.79 -1.93
N ALA A 105 7.39 0.20 -1.15
CA ALA A 105 6.03 0.73 -1.01
C ALA A 105 6.03 2.11 -0.36
N ALA A 106 6.91 2.34 0.62
CA ALA A 106 7.05 3.65 1.26
C ALA A 106 7.49 4.71 0.24
N ILE A 107 8.46 4.39 -0.60
CA ILE A 107 8.91 5.28 -1.66
C ILE A 107 7.76 5.58 -2.64
N TRP A 108 7.07 4.53 -3.05
CA TRP A 108 5.93 4.67 -3.95
C TRP A 108 4.83 5.54 -3.33
N TYR A 109 4.56 5.35 -2.04
CA TYR A 109 3.55 6.13 -1.33
C TYR A 109 3.89 7.63 -1.31
N CYS A 110 5.14 7.97 -1.04
CA CYS A 110 5.57 9.37 -1.06
C CYS A 110 5.40 9.99 -2.45
N ASP A 111 5.76 9.24 -3.48
CA ASP A 111 5.59 9.71 -4.87
C ASP A 111 4.10 9.86 -5.21
N TYR A 112 3.26 8.96 -4.74
CA TYR A 112 1.83 9.02 -4.95
C TYR A 112 1.22 10.25 -4.28
N CYS A 113 1.63 10.55 -3.06
CA CYS A 113 1.15 11.74 -2.34
C CYS A 113 1.55 13.03 -3.08
N ASP A 114 2.80 13.10 -3.56
CA ASP A 114 3.25 14.25 -4.32
C ASP A 114 2.45 14.41 -5.60
N TRP A 115 2.14 13.33 -6.28
CA TRP A 115 1.33 13.37 -7.49
C TRP A 115 -0.09 13.86 -7.20
N GLU A 116 -0.72 13.37 -6.12
CA GLU A 116 -2.06 13.81 -5.72
C GLU A 116 -2.09 15.30 -5.41
N ASP A 117 -1.08 15.79 -4.69
CA ASP A 117 -0.99 17.21 -4.33
C ASP A 117 -0.94 18.08 -5.58
N ILE A 118 -0.22 17.66 -6.61
CA ILE A 118 -0.16 18.37 -7.88
C ILE A 118 -1.52 18.37 -8.57
N GLN A 119 -2.25 17.24 -8.53
CA GLN A 119 -3.55 17.14 -9.18
C GLN A 119 -4.61 18.02 -8.49
N ASP A 120 -4.48 18.24 -7.20
CA ASP A 120 -5.44 19.04 -6.43
C ASP A 120 -5.26 20.56 -6.60
N GLU A 121 -4.17 20.98 -7.22
CA GLU A 121 -3.96 22.37 -7.57
C GLU A 121 -4.79 22.71 -8.82
#